data_17d088c549287824b197ff0ef25feeb2
#
_entry.id   17d088c549287824b197ff0ef25feeb2
#
_cell.length_a   1.000
_cell.length_b   1.000
_cell.length_c   1.000
_cell.angle_alpha   90.00
_cell.angle_beta   90.00
_cell.angle_gamma   90.00
#
_symmetry.space_group_name_H-M   'P 1'
#
loop_
_entity.id
_entity.type
_entity.pdbx_description
1 polymer ?
#
loop_
_entity_poly.entity_id
_entity_poly.type
_entity_poly.pdbx_seq_one_letter_code
_entity_poly.pdbx_strand_id
1 'polypeptide(L)'
;DMPEQGMHTIPGLQYYCMTPYDASFKGVHILFDKENVQNTLGEYLAENGKTQLHIAETEKYAHVTFFFNGGRETPYKNEERILVPSPKVATYDLKPEMSAYEVKDKLVAAINENKYDFIVVNFANGDMVGHTGIYEAIEKAVVAVDACVKDVIEAAKAQDYEAIIIADHGNADHALNEDGTPNTAHSLNPVPCVYVTENKAAKVED
;
A
#
# COMPACT_ATOMS: atom_id res chain seq x y z
N ASP A 1 5.55 31.60 -7.43
CA ASP A 1 5.39 32.96 -6.86
C ASP A 1 3.90 33.25 -6.69
N MET A 2 3.54 33.79 -5.56
CA MET A 2 2.17 34.26 -5.23
C MET A 2 2.26 35.70 -4.73
N PRO A 3 2.57 36.67 -5.60
CA PRO A 3 2.79 38.06 -5.21
C PRO A 3 1.53 38.69 -4.57
N GLU A 4 0.34 38.23 -4.93
CA GLU A 4 -0.92 38.64 -4.33
C GLU A 4 -1.07 38.22 -2.86
N GLN A 5 -0.26 37.26 -2.41
CA GLN A 5 -0.20 36.81 -1.01
C GLN A 5 1.02 37.36 -0.27
N GLY A 6 1.72 38.35 -0.85
CA GLY A 6 2.89 38.97 -0.28
C GLY A 6 4.18 38.14 -0.40
N MET A 7 4.17 37.09 -1.22
CA MET A 7 5.36 36.30 -1.53
C MET A 7 6.15 36.96 -2.64
N HIS A 8 7.46 37.11 -2.42
CA HIS A 8 8.36 37.69 -3.40
C HIS A 8 9.44 36.70 -3.80
N THR A 9 9.78 36.70 -5.09
CA THR A 9 10.93 35.95 -5.59
C THR A 9 12.23 36.54 -5.00
N ILE A 10 13.10 35.67 -4.48
CA ILE A 10 14.43 36.06 -4.01
C ILE A 10 15.38 35.91 -5.20
N PRO A 11 15.90 36.98 -5.76
CA PRO A 11 16.83 36.90 -6.88
C PRO A 11 18.12 36.16 -6.48
N GLY A 12 18.54 35.20 -7.32
CA GLY A 12 19.77 34.45 -7.08
C GLY A 12 19.66 33.36 -5.99
N LEU A 13 18.44 33.07 -5.51
CA LEU A 13 18.22 31.97 -4.54
C LEU A 13 18.73 30.63 -5.11
N GLN A 14 19.63 30.00 -4.38
CA GLN A 14 20.05 28.63 -4.62
C GLN A 14 19.19 27.72 -3.75
N TYR A 15 18.22 27.05 -4.37
CA TYR A 15 17.29 26.17 -3.67
C TYR A 15 17.74 24.71 -3.80
N TYR A 16 17.94 24.05 -2.68
CA TYR A 16 18.36 22.64 -2.62
C TYR A 16 17.22 21.77 -2.09
N CYS A 17 16.81 20.79 -2.90
CA CYS A 17 15.88 19.74 -2.50
C CYS A 17 16.67 18.52 -2.05
N MET A 18 16.18 17.85 -1.02
CA MET A 18 16.79 16.59 -0.57
C MET A 18 16.69 15.51 -1.66
N THR A 19 15.54 15.43 -2.32
CA THR A 19 15.25 14.47 -3.40
C THR A 19 14.47 15.18 -4.52
N PRO A 20 14.34 14.60 -5.72
CA PRO A 20 13.46 15.13 -6.75
C PRO A 20 11.99 14.90 -6.34
N TYR A 21 11.30 15.97 -5.96
CA TYR A 21 9.89 15.92 -5.54
C TYR A 21 8.91 15.96 -6.72
N ASP A 22 9.24 16.72 -7.75
CA ASP A 22 8.40 16.91 -8.93
C ASP A 22 9.25 17.25 -10.16
N ALA A 23 8.99 16.57 -11.27
CA ALA A 23 9.71 16.79 -12.52
C ALA A 23 9.49 18.19 -13.15
N SER A 24 8.46 18.89 -12.72
CA SER A 24 8.16 20.26 -13.17
C SER A 24 9.02 21.33 -12.48
N PHE A 25 9.66 21.00 -11.35
CA PHE A 25 10.52 21.93 -10.61
C PHE A 25 11.78 22.25 -11.42
N LYS A 26 11.94 23.54 -11.76
CA LYS A 26 13.10 24.03 -12.52
C LYS A 26 13.95 24.95 -11.65
N GLY A 27 15.26 24.92 -11.87
CA GLY A 27 16.19 25.79 -11.14
C GLY A 27 16.42 25.39 -9.70
N VAL A 28 16.11 24.16 -9.34
CA VAL A 28 16.43 23.57 -8.03
C VAL A 28 17.65 22.64 -8.16
N HIS A 29 18.43 22.53 -7.09
CA HIS A 29 19.52 21.57 -6.95
C HIS A 29 18.99 20.37 -6.18
N ILE A 30 19.38 19.15 -6.59
CA ILE A 30 19.00 17.91 -5.93
C ILE A 30 20.25 17.35 -5.27
N LEU A 31 20.16 17.06 -3.96
CA LEU A 31 21.28 16.52 -3.18
C LEU A 31 21.41 15.00 -3.36
N PHE A 32 20.28 14.31 -3.36
CA PHE A 32 20.20 12.86 -3.56
C PHE A 32 19.27 12.59 -4.72
N ASP A 33 19.83 12.18 -5.83
CA ASP A 33 19.02 11.81 -7.00
C ASP A 33 18.28 10.50 -6.75
N LYS A 34 17.21 10.30 -7.49
CA LYS A 34 16.38 9.11 -7.38
C LYS A 34 17.01 7.99 -8.21
N GLU A 35 17.43 6.96 -7.55
CA GLU A 35 17.78 5.71 -8.21
C GLU A 35 16.54 4.80 -8.24
N ASN A 36 16.11 4.41 -9.44
CA ASN A 36 15.09 3.39 -9.58
C ASN A 36 15.69 2.03 -9.27
N VAL A 37 15.01 1.26 -8.44
CA VAL A 37 15.41 -0.12 -8.16
C VAL A 37 15.10 -0.97 -9.39
N GLN A 38 16.10 -1.70 -9.88
CA GLN A 38 15.95 -2.62 -10.99
C GLN A 38 15.69 -4.05 -10.51
N ASN A 39 15.20 -4.89 -11.39
CA ASN A 39 14.90 -6.29 -11.11
C ASN A 39 13.91 -6.46 -9.95
N THR A 40 12.89 -5.60 -9.93
CA THR A 40 11.76 -5.74 -9.01
C THR A 40 10.90 -6.94 -9.41
N LEU A 41 10.07 -7.42 -8.48
CA LEU A 41 9.16 -8.53 -8.76
C LEU A 41 8.25 -8.22 -9.97
N GLY A 42 7.69 -6.99 -10.03
CA GLY A 42 6.86 -6.56 -11.17
C GLY A 42 7.60 -6.57 -12.50
N GLU A 43 8.88 -6.15 -12.50
CA GLU A 43 9.74 -6.20 -13.68
C GLU A 43 10.01 -7.65 -14.13
N TYR A 44 10.43 -8.49 -13.19
CA TYR A 44 10.71 -9.90 -13.45
C TYR A 44 9.49 -10.65 -14.01
N LEU A 45 8.31 -10.42 -13.44
CA LEU A 45 7.06 -11.01 -13.93
C LEU A 45 6.74 -10.55 -15.36
N ALA A 46 6.89 -9.25 -15.64
CA ALA A 46 6.67 -8.70 -16.98
C ALA A 46 7.63 -9.25 -18.04
N GLU A 47 8.91 -9.40 -17.70
CA GLU A 47 9.94 -10.01 -18.58
C GLU A 47 9.63 -11.47 -18.88
N ASN A 48 9.01 -12.19 -17.94
CA ASN A 48 8.55 -13.56 -18.14
C ASN A 48 7.13 -13.66 -18.74
N GLY A 49 6.59 -12.55 -19.24
CA GLY A 49 5.30 -12.50 -19.92
C GLY A 49 4.07 -12.71 -19.02
N LYS A 50 4.25 -12.63 -17.71
CA LYS A 50 3.20 -12.81 -16.71
C LYS A 50 2.26 -11.63 -16.64
N THR A 51 1.00 -11.90 -16.34
CA THR A 51 -0.05 -10.90 -16.15
C THR A 51 -0.14 -10.52 -14.66
N GLN A 52 -0.29 -9.23 -14.38
CA GLN A 52 -0.27 -8.71 -13.01
C GLN A 52 -1.44 -7.78 -12.75
N LEU A 53 -2.00 -7.84 -11.54
CA LEU A 53 -2.94 -6.86 -11.01
C LEU A 53 -2.40 -6.23 -9.73
N HIS A 54 -2.37 -4.90 -9.69
CA HIS A 54 -2.04 -4.13 -8.50
C HIS A 54 -3.26 -3.34 -8.05
N ILE A 55 -3.74 -3.57 -6.83
CA ILE A 55 -4.98 -2.97 -6.33
C ILE A 55 -4.81 -2.43 -4.91
N ALA A 56 -5.25 -1.22 -4.68
CA ALA A 56 -5.39 -0.63 -3.35
C ALA A 56 -6.34 0.57 -3.39
N GLU A 57 -6.74 1.04 -2.20
CA GLU A 57 -7.36 2.35 -2.08
C GLU A 57 -6.32 3.49 -2.11
N THR A 58 -6.76 4.75 -2.27
CA THR A 58 -5.92 5.92 -2.53
C THR A 58 -4.69 6.01 -1.63
N GLU A 59 -4.84 5.81 -0.32
CA GLU A 59 -3.76 5.98 0.66
C GLU A 59 -2.61 4.98 0.50
N LYS A 60 -2.88 3.82 -0.09
CA LYS A 60 -1.90 2.75 -0.30
C LYS A 60 -1.66 2.40 -1.78
N TYR A 61 -2.23 3.19 -2.69
CA TYR A 61 -2.06 2.93 -4.13
C TYR A 61 -0.61 3.04 -4.57
N ALA A 62 0.11 4.07 -4.13
CA ALA A 62 1.53 4.22 -4.42
C ALA A 62 2.38 3.06 -3.88
N HIS A 63 1.97 2.44 -2.76
CA HIS A 63 2.70 1.33 -2.15
C HIS A 63 2.67 0.08 -3.03
N VAL A 64 1.54 -0.21 -3.66
CA VAL A 64 1.42 -1.37 -4.57
C VAL A 64 1.77 -1.04 -6.02
N THR A 65 2.06 0.21 -6.37
CA THR A 65 2.42 0.62 -7.74
C THR A 65 3.82 1.21 -7.79
N PHE A 66 3.97 2.49 -7.49
CA PHE A 66 5.23 3.22 -7.58
C PHE A 66 6.35 2.61 -6.75
N PHE A 67 6.11 2.36 -5.45
CA PHE A 67 7.13 1.79 -4.56
C PHE A 67 7.39 0.31 -4.85
N PHE A 68 6.35 -0.47 -5.09
CA PHE A 68 6.46 -1.89 -5.46
C PHE A 68 7.28 -2.08 -6.75
N ASN A 69 7.14 -1.15 -7.69
CA ASN A 69 7.86 -1.13 -8.96
C ASN A 69 9.21 -0.38 -8.88
N GLY A 70 9.76 -0.20 -7.66
CA GLY A 70 11.09 0.34 -7.47
C GLY A 70 11.24 1.83 -7.84
N GLY A 71 10.16 2.59 -7.76
CA GLY A 71 10.13 4.00 -8.09
C GLY A 71 9.68 4.32 -9.52
N ARG A 72 9.10 3.33 -10.22
CA ARG A 72 8.59 3.48 -11.56
C ARG A 72 7.10 3.83 -11.55
N GLU A 73 6.74 4.97 -12.18
CA GLU A 73 5.34 5.39 -12.31
C GLU A 73 4.59 4.59 -13.38
N THR A 74 5.25 4.34 -14.51
CA THR A 74 4.62 3.67 -15.66
C THR A 74 4.45 2.18 -15.38
N PRO A 75 3.25 1.60 -15.58
CA PRO A 75 3.04 0.17 -15.47
C PRO A 75 4.02 -0.64 -16.33
N TYR A 76 4.38 -1.82 -15.87
CA TYR A 76 5.08 -2.79 -16.69
C TYR A 76 4.14 -3.40 -17.75
N LYS A 77 4.71 -4.08 -18.73
CA LYS A 77 3.91 -4.82 -19.70
C LYS A 77 3.06 -5.88 -18.98
N ASN A 78 1.78 -5.97 -19.35
CA ASN A 78 0.79 -6.86 -18.75
C ASN A 78 0.48 -6.56 -17.25
N GLU A 79 0.78 -5.36 -16.78
CA GLU A 79 0.38 -4.86 -15.46
C GLU A 79 -0.89 -4.04 -15.58
N GLU A 80 -1.93 -4.45 -14.89
CA GLU A 80 -3.17 -3.69 -14.70
C GLU A 80 -3.23 -3.13 -13.28
N ARG A 81 -3.89 -1.99 -13.13
CA ARG A 81 -4.00 -1.29 -11.84
C ARG A 81 -5.44 -0.93 -11.56
N ILE A 82 -5.88 -1.17 -10.32
CA ILE A 82 -7.18 -0.74 -9.83
C ILE A 82 -6.99 0.19 -8.63
N LEU A 83 -7.40 1.44 -8.81
CA LEU A 83 -7.47 2.42 -7.73
C LEU A 83 -8.91 2.48 -7.21
N VAL A 84 -9.07 2.30 -5.90
CA VAL A 84 -10.32 2.54 -5.19
C VAL A 84 -10.19 3.86 -4.42
N PRO A 85 -11.11 4.82 -4.57
CA PRO A 85 -11.03 6.06 -3.81
C PRO A 85 -11.18 5.81 -2.31
N SER A 86 -10.26 6.35 -1.50
CA SER A 86 -10.43 6.38 -0.04
C SER A 86 -11.58 7.30 0.36
N PRO A 87 -12.25 7.05 1.50
CA PRO A 87 -13.36 7.87 1.94
C PRO A 87 -12.89 9.29 2.28
N LYS A 88 -13.72 10.29 1.90
CA LYS A 88 -13.45 11.71 2.18
C LYS A 88 -13.94 12.06 3.59
N VAL A 89 -13.19 11.67 4.60
CA VAL A 89 -13.43 12.00 6.01
C VAL A 89 -12.27 12.82 6.57
N ALA A 90 -12.47 13.52 7.67
CA ALA A 90 -11.42 14.33 8.28
C ALA A 90 -10.28 13.47 8.84
N THR A 91 -10.64 12.36 9.50
CA THR A 91 -9.74 11.35 10.04
C THR A 91 -10.38 9.98 9.90
N TYR A 92 -9.58 8.92 9.76
CA TYR A 92 -10.08 7.58 9.42
C TYR A 92 -10.71 6.82 10.59
N ASP A 93 -10.59 7.30 11.83
CA ASP A 93 -11.39 6.81 12.96
C ASP A 93 -12.90 7.02 12.78
N LEU A 94 -13.30 8.02 11.98
CA LEU A 94 -14.71 8.27 11.63
C LEU A 94 -15.27 7.25 10.65
N LYS A 95 -14.41 6.51 9.95
CA LYS A 95 -14.78 5.44 9.02
C LYS A 95 -13.69 4.36 8.99
N PRO A 96 -13.57 3.53 10.04
CA PRO A 96 -12.48 2.56 10.20
C PRO A 96 -12.39 1.49 9.11
N GLU A 97 -13.54 1.12 8.52
CA GLU A 97 -13.56 0.20 7.40
C GLU A 97 -12.98 0.81 6.12
N MET A 98 -12.81 2.13 6.07
CA MET A 98 -12.30 2.87 4.91
C MET A 98 -12.98 2.41 3.60
N SER A 99 -12.22 1.98 2.60
CA SER A 99 -12.73 1.39 1.36
C SER A 99 -12.44 -0.10 1.23
N ALA A 100 -12.11 -0.78 2.34
CA ALA A 100 -11.70 -2.19 2.31
C ALA A 100 -12.70 -3.11 1.63
N TYR A 101 -14.00 -2.95 1.87
CA TYR A 101 -15.04 -3.76 1.24
C TYR A 101 -15.10 -3.56 -0.27
N GLU A 102 -14.95 -2.33 -0.77
CA GLU A 102 -14.92 -2.07 -2.22
C GLU A 102 -13.65 -2.64 -2.86
N VAL A 103 -12.50 -2.50 -2.19
CA VAL A 103 -11.24 -3.15 -2.62
C VAL A 103 -11.44 -4.66 -2.71
N LYS A 104 -12.01 -5.28 -1.67
CA LYS A 104 -12.30 -6.71 -1.61
C LYS A 104 -13.24 -7.15 -2.73
N ASP A 105 -14.34 -6.43 -2.98
CA ASP A 105 -15.31 -6.80 -4.02
C ASP A 105 -14.68 -6.77 -5.42
N LYS A 106 -13.88 -5.73 -5.74
CA LYS A 106 -13.16 -5.64 -7.01
C LYS A 106 -12.07 -6.71 -7.14
N LEU A 107 -11.37 -7.00 -6.04
CA LEU A 107 -10.35 -8.02 -6.00
C LEU A 107 -10.93 -9.42 -6.22
N VAL A 108 -12.02 -9.77 -5.53
CA VAL A 108 -12.72 -11.04 -5.69
C VAL A 108 -13.24 -11.21 -7.11
N ALA A 109 -13.80 -10.14 -7.71
CA ALA A 109 -14.21 -10.16 -9.11
C ALA A 109 -13.03 -10.45 -10.05
N ALA A 110 -11.90 -9.79 -9.84
CA ALA A 110 -10.68 -9.98 -10.63
C ALA A 110 -10.08 -11.41 -10.48
N ILE A 111 -10.07 -11.95 -9.26
CA ILE A 111 -9.67 -13.33 -9.00
C ILE A 111 -10.57 -14.31 -9.76
N ASN A 112 -11.88 -14.10 -9.74
CA ASN A 112 -12.85 -14.97 -10.43
C ASN A 112 -12.75 -14.89 -11.97
N GLU A 113 -12.18 -13.82 -12.54
CA GLU A 113 -11.84 -13.75 -13.97
C GLU A 113 -10.69 -14.72 -14.34
N ASN A 114 -9.90 -15.12 -13.38
CA ASN A 114 -8.78 -16.06 -13.51
C ASN A 114 -7.80 -15.73 -14.66
N LYS A 115 -7.52 -14.44 -14.85
CA LYS A 115 -6.66 -13.94 -15.95
C LYS A 115 -5.29 -13.46 -15.49
N TYR A 116 -5.07 -13.31 -14.19
CA TYR A 116 -3.81 -12.81 -13.64
C TYR A 116 -2.95 -13.95 -13.09
N ASP A 117 -1.66 -13.93 -13.43
CA ASP A 117 -0.66 -14.83 -12.83
C ASP A 117 -0.24 -14.35 -11.43
N PHE A 118 -0.31 -13.04 -11.18
CA PHE A 118 0.08 -12.42 -9.92
C PHE A 118 -0.87 -11.28 -9.56
N ILE A 119 -1.22 -11.20 -8.28
CA ILE A 119 -2.06 -10.12 -7.74
C ILE A 119 -1.42 -9.60 -6.46
N VAL A 120 -1.25 -8.29 -6.35
CA VAL A 120 -0.87 -7.62 -5.11
C VAL A 120 -1.96 -6.66 -4.66
N VAL A 121 -2.32 -6.76 -3.39
CA VAL A 121 -3.29 -5.88 -2.73
C VAL A 121 -2.71 -5.34 -1.43
N ASN A 122 -3.05 -4.09 -1.10
CA ASN A 122 -2.79 -3.53 0.23
C ASN A 122 -4.11 -3.01 0.81
N PHE A 123 -4.46 -3.47 2.01
CA PHE A 123 -5.54 -2.93 2.83
C PHE A 123 -4.97 -1.86 3.76
N ALA A 124 -5.38 -0.62 3.57
CA ALA A 124 -4.80 0.55 4.23
C ALA A 124 -5.18 0.68 5.72
N ASN A 125 -6.19 -0.05 6.17
CA ASN A 125 -6.89 0.19 7.42
C ASN A 125 -6.01 0.12 8.66
N GLY A 126 -5.19 -0.92 8.81
CA GLY A 126 -4.35 -1.13 9.99
C GLY A 126 -3.39 0.03 10.23
N ASP A 127 -2.81 0.56 9.16
CA ASP A 127 -1.89 1.69 9.22
C ASP A 127 -2.64 3.02 9.37
N MET A 128 -3.55 3.33 8.45
CA MET A 128 -4.21 4.64 8.40
C MET A 128 -5.08 4.92 9.62
N VAL A 129 -5.82 3.93 10.11
CA VAL A 129 -6.60 4.06 11.34
C VAL A 129 -5.69 3.98 12.57
N GLY A 130 -4.62 3.17 12.51
CA GLY A 130 -3.60 3.09 13.55
C GLY A 130 -3.01 4.47 13.90
N HIS A 131 -2.72 5.29 12.89
CA HIS A 131 -2.22 6.64 13.07
C HIS A 131 -3.16 7.58 13.82
N THR A 132 -4.44 7.25 13.96
CA THR A 132 -5.38 8.06 14.74
C THR A 132 -5.24 7.88 16.25
N GLY A 133 -4.67 6.74 16.69
CA GLY A 133 -4.53 6.38 18.09
C GLY A 133 -5.86 6.10 18.81
N ILE A 134 -6.97 5.94 18.08
CA ILE A 134 -8.29 5.64 18.64
C ILE A 134 -8.49 4.13 18.66
N TYR A 135 -8.28 3.50 19.82
CA TYR A 135 -8.26 2.04 19.98
C TYR A 135 -9.49 1.32 19.41
N GLU A 136 -10.71 1.81 19.74
CA GLU A 136 -11.95 1.20 19.27
C GLU A 136 -12.11 1.29 17.73
N ALA A 137 -11.53 2.34 17.12
CA ALA A 137 -11.52 2.47 15.67
C ALA A 137 -10.51 1.50 15.05
N ILE A 138 -9.34 1.34 15.66
CA ILE A 138 -8.31 0.38 15.23
C ILE A 138 -8.86 -1.05 15.27
N GLU A 139 -9.54 -1.44 16.35
CA GLU A 139 -10.20 -2.75 16.46
C GLU A 139 -11.19 -2.99 15.31
N LYS A 140 -12.06 -2.01 15.03
CA LYS A 140 -13.01 -2.10 13.92
C LYS A 140 -12.32 -2.19 12.56
N ALA A 141 -11.23 -1.47 12.38
CA ALA A 141 -10.42 -1.51 11.15
C ALA A 141 -9.84 -2.92 10.92
N VAL A 142 -9.26 -3.52 11.96
CA VAL A 142 -8.69 -4.88 11.87
C VAL A 142 -9.78 -5.92 11.60
N VAL A 143 -10.93 -5.85 12.27
CA VAL A 143 -12.07 -6.74 12.03
C VAL A 143 -12.59 -6.62 10.59
N ALA A 144 -12.65 -5.41 10.04
CA ALA A 144 -13.05 -5.21 8.65
C ALA A 144 -12.07 -5.84 7.66
N VAL A 145 -10.76 -5.70 7.91
CA VAL A 145 -9.72 -6.31 7.07
C VAL A 145 -9.78 -7.84 7.18
N ASP A 146 -9.93 -8.40 8.38
CA ASP A 146 -10.03 -9.85 8.59
C ASP A 146 -11.21 -10.45 7.77
N ALA A 147 -12.38 -9.80 7.83
CA ALA A 147 -13.53 -10.21 7.04
C ALA A 147 -13.26 -10.14 5.52
N CYS A 148 -12.59 -9.09 5.05
CA CYS A 148 -12.22 -8.94 3.64
C CYS A 148 -11.20 -10.00 3.20
N VAL A 149 -10.18 -10.24 4.01
CA VAL A 149 -9.14 -11.26 3.73
C VAL A 149 -9.75 -12.64 3.65
N LYS A 150 -10.71 -12.98 4.53
CA LYS A 150 -11.44 -14.25 4.46
C LYS A 150 -12.08 -14.45 3.08
N ASP A 151 -12.87 -13.48 2.61
CA ASP A 151 -13.56 -13.59 1.32
C ASP A 151 -12.56 -13.70 0.15
N VAL A 152 -11.45 -12.95 0.21
CA VAL A 152 -10.38 -12.99 -0.80
C VAL A 152 -9.72 -14.36 -0.84
N ILE A 153 -9.38 -14.94 0.31
CA ILE A 153 -8.75 -16.26 0.38
C ILE A 153 -9.69 -17.37 -0.09
N GLU A 154 -10.99 -17.28 0.24
CA GLU A 154 -11.99 -18.23 -0.27
C GLU A 154 -12.08 -18.16 -1.81
N ALA A 155 -12.11 -16.96 -2.40
CA ALA A 155 -12.10 -16.79 -3.85
C ALA A 155 -10.79 -17.28 -4.48
N ALA A 156 -9.64 -16.96 -3.87
CA ALA A 156 -8.33 -17.39 -4.35
C ALA A 156 -8.23 -18.92 -4.42
N LYS A 157 -8.61 -19.61 -3.36
CA LYS A 157 -8.65 -21.09 -3.31
C LYS A 157 -9.57 -21.69 -4.36
N ALA A 158 -10.73 -21.08 -4.60
CA ALA A 158 -11.69 -21.55 -5.62
C ALA A 158 -11.14 -21.46 -7.05
N GLN A 159 -10.11 -20.65 -7.28
CA GLN A 159 -9.46 -20.44 -8.58
C GLN A 159 -8.02 -20.97 -8.62
N ASP A 160 -7.65 -21.86 -7.69
CA ASP A 160 -6.32 -22.47 -7.58
C ASP A 160 -5.16 -21.46 -7.39
N TYR A 161 -5.45 -20.28 -6.82
CA TYR A 161 -4.39 -19.36 -6.38
C TYR A 161 -3.84 -19.77 -5.01
N GLU A 162 -2.56 -19.62 -4.85
CA GLU A 162 -1.90 -19.59 -3.55
C GLU A 162 -1.79 -18.14 -3.06
N ALA A 163 -1.76 -17.93 -1.76
CA ALA A 163 -1.67 -16.59 -1.20
C ALA A 163 -0.61 -16.47 -0.10
N ILE A 164 0.03 -15.31 -0.06
CA ILE A 164 0.90 -14.90 1.05
C ILE A 164 0.26 -13.68 1.70
N ILE A 165 -0.03 -13.79 3.00
CA ILE A 165 -0.57 -12.70 3.82
C ILE A 165 0.57 -12.19 4.68
N ILE A 166 0.90 -10.91 4.51
CA ILE A 166 1.97 -10.22 5.25
C ILE A 166 1.51 -8.82 5.65
N ALA A 167 2.32 -8.13 6.44
CA ALA A 167 2.27 -6.68 6.57
C ALA A 167 3.63 -6.08 6.18
N ASP A 168 3.64 -4.85 5.73
CA ASP A 168 4.86 -4.10 5.38
C ASP A 168 5.56 -3.55 6.64
N HIS A 169 4.81 -3.28 7.70
CA HIS A 169 5.27 -2.87 9.03
C HIS A 169 4.15 -3.04 10.06
N GLY A 170 4.48 -2.92 11.33
CA GLY A 170 3.52 -2.86 12.42
C GLY A 170 2.99 -1.43 12.66
N ASN A 171 1.75 -1.32 13.12
CA ASN A 171 1.09 -0.10 13.57
C ASN A 171 -0.06 -0.45 14.53
N ALA A 172 -1.15 -1.03 14.00
CA ALA A 172 -2.34 -1.43 14.77
C ALA A 172 -2.05 -2.45 15.88
N ASP A 173 -0.95 -3.20 15.77
CA ASP A 173 -0.48 -4.16 16.77
C ASP A 173 0.05 -3.51 18.05
N HIS A 174 0.36 -2.21 18.01
CA HIS A 174 0.88 -1.44 19.14
C HIS A 174 0.13 -0.10 19.27
N ALA A 175 -1.16 -0.17 19.56
CA ALA A 175 -2.05 0.99 19.61
C ALA A 175 -1.88 1.86 20.86
N LEU A 176 -1.34 1.30 21.95
CA LEU A 176 -1.14 2.00 23.23
C LEU A 176 0.32 1.86 23.70
N ASN A 177 0.86 2.95 24.22
CA ASN A 177 2.13 2.97 24.94
C ASN A 177 1.98 2.31 26.33
N GLU A 178 3.11 2.01 26.99
CA GLU A 178 3.12 1.39 28.33
C GLU A 178 2.39 2.25 29.39
N ASP A 179 2.35 3.55 29.22
CA ASP A 179 1.64 4.49 30.11
C ASP A 179 0.15 4.62 29.78
N GLY A 180 -0.36 3.87 28.80
CA GLY A 180 -1.77 3.89 28.36
C GLY A 180 -2.10 5.03 27.39
N THR A 181 -1.15 5.87 27.01
CA THR A 181 -1.37 6.88 25.98
C THR A 181 -1.43 6.28 24.58
N PRO A 182 -2.16 6.88 23.63
CA PRO A 182 -2.20 6.41 22.26
C PRO A 182 -0.81 6.39 21.60
N ASN A 183 -0.45 5.27 20.95
CA ASN A 183 0.67 5.22 20.03
C ASN A 183 0.14 5.44 18.59
N THR A 184 0.72 6.39 17.90
CA THR A 184 0.33 6.76 16.52
C THR A 184 1.48 6.52 15.52
N ALA A 185 2.56 5.86 15.96
CA ALA A 185 3.73 5.57 15.17
C ALA A 185 3.76 4.09 14.72
N HIS A 186 4.55 3.81 13.69
CA HIS A 186 4.83 2.42 13.33
C HIS A 186 5.57 1.68 14.45
N SER A 187 5.26 0.41 14.63
CA SER A 187 5.97 -0.46 15.55
C SER A 187 7.11 -1.19 14.84
N LEU A 188 8.09 -1.65 15.63
CA LEU A 188 9.16 -2.52 15.15
C LEU A 188 8.88 -4.01 15.47
N ASN A 189 7.66 -4.32 15.84
CA ASN A 189 7.25 -5.70 16.11
C ASN A 189 7.35 -6.54 14.84
N PRO A 190 7.68 -7.82 14.96
CA PRO A 190 7.60 -8.77 13.85
C PRO A 190 6.18 -8.80 13.27
N VAL A 191 6.09 -8.76 11.94
CA VAL A 191 4.80 -8.86 11.24
C VAL A 191 4.48 -10.33 10.92
N PRO A 192 3.18 -10.68 10.81
CA PRO A 192 2.80 -12.02 10.42
C PRO A 192 3.23 -12.32 8.98
N CYS A 193 3.59 -13.58 8.72
CA CYS A 193 3.76 -14.12 7.37
C CYS A 193 3.03 -15.45 7.30
N VAL A 194 1.92 -15.48 6.55
CA VAL A 194 1.08 -16.66 6.40
C VAL A 194 1.03 -17.10 4.95
N TYR A 195 1.50 -18.30 4.67
CA TYR A 195 1.39 -18.92 3.36
C TYR A 195 0.17 -19.83 3.29
N VAL A 196 -0.76 -19.50 2.41
CA VAL A 196 -2.00 -20.25 2.18
C VAL A 196 -1.84 -21.07 0.90
N THR A 197 -1.78 -22.38 1.08
CA THR A 197 -1.59 -23.37 0.00
C THR A 197 -2.26 -24.70 0.32
N GLU A 198 -2.65 -25.44 -0.69
CA GLU A 198 -3.09 -26.84 -0.55
C GLU A 198 -1.90 -27.81 -0.46
N ASN A 199 -0.68 -27.33 -0.70
CA ASN A 199 0.53 -28.15 -0.57
C ASN A 199 0.91 -28.36 0.89
N LYS A 200 0.52 -29.51 1.46
CA LYS A 200 0.80 -29.88 2.86
C LYS A 200 2.28 -30.05 3.20
N ALA A 201 3.16 -30.11 2.20
CA ALA A 201 4.60 -30.19 2.38
C ALA A 201 5.29 -28.83 2.39
N ALA A 202 4.56 -27.75 2.01
CA ALA A 202 5.10 -26.41 2.04
C ALA A 202 5.45 -25.97 3.45
N LYS A 203 6.56 -25.25 3.58
CA LYS A 203 7.03 -24.65 4.84
C LYS A 203 7.46 -23.23 4.58
N VAL A 204 7.24 -22.37 5.54
CA VAL A 204 7.87 -21.05 5.63
C VAL A 204 9.11 -21.22 6.51
N GLU A 205 10.26 -20.87 6.00
CA GLU A 205 11.52 -20.87 6.73
C GLU A 205 11.87 -19.44 7.15
N ASP A 206 12.46 -19.28 8.34
CA ASP A 206 12.92 -17.98 8.86
C ASP A 206 14.15 -17.44 8.12
#